data_890ab2ccc343a06a015a44532f124ca9
#
_entry.id   890ab2ccc343a06a015a44532f124ca9
#
_cell.length_a   1.000
_cell.length_b   1.000
_cell.length_c   1.000
_cell.angle_alpha   90.00
_cell.angle_beta   90.00
_cell.angle_gamma   90.00
#
_symmetry.space_group_name_H-M   'P 1'
#
loop_
_entity.id
_entity.type
_entity.pdbx_description
1 polymer ?
#
loop_
_entity_poly.entity_id
_entity_poly.type
_entity_poly.pdbx_seq_one_letter_code
_entity_poly.pdbx_strand_id
1 'polypeptide(L)'
;LLDIMLQDSAHIQEQDAEYQNRKNKRAGRPEVEPIYTVADALRVREFIQTCEYGEEVPVVEGVTARFIDAGHLLGSASIKLTCHEGDETRTVVFSGDIGNVDQPIIRDPQFFDSADYVLTESTYGDRNHTEVWSYTGQLAEIIDETLGKGGNVVIPSFAVGRTQELLYFIREIKDKNLVTSVKDFPVYVDSPLAKKATTIFCGDLRGYLDDDCLLYTSHA
;
A
#
# COMPACT_ATOMS: atom_id res chain seq x y z
N LEU A 1 -4.60 -2.64 7.88
CA LEU A 1 -3.64 -1.62 7.41
C LEU A 1 -4.09 -0.19 7.74
N LEU A 2 -5.34 0.17 7.50
CA LEU A 2 -5.86 1.52 7.76
C LEU A 2 -5.48 2.05 9.15
N ASP A 3 -5.64 1.25 10.18
CA ASP A 3 -5.30 1.63 11.55
C ASP A 3 -3.81 1.96 11.74
N ILE A 4 -2.92 1.19 11.12
CA ILE A 4 -1.48 1.43 11.18
C ILE A 4 -1.12 2.71 10.42
N MET A 5 -1.69 2.88 9.24
CA MET A 5 -1.39 4.02 8.36
C MET A 5 -1.92 5.34 8.93
N LEU A 6 -3.13 5.34 9.50
CA LEU A 6 -3.70 6.55 10.12
C LEU A 6 -2.87 7.04 11.31
N GLN A 7 -2.41 6.12 12.17
CA GLN A 7 -1.56 6.48 13.30
C GLN A 7 -0.19 7.01 12.86
N ASP A 8 0.42 6.39 11.84
CA ASP A 8 1.70 6.83 11.30
C ASP A 8 1.58 8.22 10.66
N SER A 9 0.55 8.43 9.85
CA SER A 9 0.26 9.72 9.25
C SER A 9 0.03 10.82 10.31
N ALA A 10 -0.72 10.52 11.36
CA ALA A 10 -0.94 11.44 12.46
C ALA A 10 0.37 11.79 13.20
N HIS A 11 1.22 10.78 13.43
CA HIS A 11 2.53 11.00 14.05
C HIS A 11 3.43 11.92 13.19
N ILE A 12 3.40 11.76 11.86
CA ILE A 12 4.10 12.66 10.94
C ILE A 12 3.55 14.09 11.05
N GLN A 13 2.21 14.29 11.10
CA GLN A 13 1.60 15.59 11.27
C GLN A 13 2.03 16.28 12.58
N GLU A 14 2.09 15.54 13.68
CA GLU A 14 2.56 16.06 14.97
C GLU A 14 4.04 16.45 14.89
N GLN A 15 4.90 15.62 14.31
CA GLN A 15 6.32 15.92 14.12
C GLN A 15 6.56 17.15 13.24
N ASP A 16 5.81 17.28 12.15
CA ASP A 16 5.90 18.43 11.24
C ASP A 16 5.50 19.74 11.94
N ALA A 17 4.42 19.69 12.73
CA ALA A 17 4.00 20.83 13.53
C ALA A 17 5.08 21.22 14.58
N GLU A 18 5.65 20.26 15.29
CA GLU A 18 6.76 20.49 16.23
C GLU A 18 7.99 21.09 15.53
N TYR A 19 8.36 20.55 14.37
CA TYR A 19 9.48 21.07 13.60
C TYR A 19 9.22 22.50 13.15
N GLN A 20 8.03 22.78 12.64
CA GLN A 20 7.65 24.13 12.25
C GLN A 20 7.62 25.09 13.43
N ASN A 21 7.14 24.66 14.59
CA ASN A 21 7.09 25.44 15.82
C ASN A 21 8.48 25.81 16.34
N ARG A 22 9.47 24.89 16.22
CA ARG A 22 10.87 25.23 16.52
C ARG A 22 11.40 26.38 15.63
N LYS A 23 11.03 26.39 14.34
CA LYS A 23 11.38 27.50 13.41
C LYS A 23 10.61 28.76 13.73
N ASN A 24 9.31 28.67 13.97
CA ASN A 24 8.45 29.80 14.28
C ASN A 24 8.90 30.52 15.55
N LYS A 25 9.24 29.79 16.60
CA LYS A 25 9.76 30.34 17.85
C LYS A 25 11.02 31.17 17.63
N ARG A 26 11.95 30.70 16.78
CA ARG A 26 13.16 31.45 16.43
C ARG A 26 12.88 32.71 15.61
N ALA A 27 11.80 32.69 14.82
CA ALA A 27 11.41 33.76 13.94
C ALA A 27 10.36 34.72 14.54
N GLY A 28 9.93 34.51 15.79
CA GLY A 28 8.87 35.30 16.43
C GLY A 28 7.49 35.13 15.78
N ARG A 29 7.22 33.99 15.15
CA ARG A 29 5.94 33.64 14.51
C ARG A 29 5.06 32.84 15.46
N PRO A 30 3.72 32.85 15.27
CA PRO A 30 2.82 32.04 16.07
C PRO A 30 3.06 30.53 15.86
N GLU A 31 2.71 29.74 16.86
CA GLU A 31 2.72 28.30 16.77
C GLU A 31 1.61 27.79 15.84
N VAL A 32 1.85 26.64 15.24
CA VAL A 32 0.88 25.90 14.41
C VAL A 32 0.51 24.59 15.12
N GLU A 33 -0.73 24.19 14.95
CA GLU A 33 -1.23 22.89 15.43
C GLU A 33 -1.15 21.84 14.30
N PRO A 34 -0.98 20.55 14.62
CA PRO A 34 -1.09 19.49 13.62
C PRO A 34 -2.53 19.48 13.04
N ILE A 35 -2.69 19.05 11.79
CA ILE A 35 -4.01 18.97 11.15
C ILE A 35 -4.90 17.97 11.91
N TYR A 36 -4.32 16.89 12.40
CA TYR A 36 -4.92 15.91 13.30
C TYR A 36 -3.83 15.21 14.11
N THR A 37 -4.23 14.63 15.23
CA THR A 37 -3.34 13.98 16.19
C THR A 37 -3.46 12.46 16.15
N VAL A 38 -2.52 11.74 16.78
CA VAL A 38 -2.64 10.29 17.00
C VAL A 38 -3.92 9.95 17.78
N ALA A 39 -4.35 10.79 18.71
CA ALA A 39 -5.62 10.60 19.43
C ALA A 39 -6.83 10.65 18.49
N ASP A 40 -6.84 11.58 17.52
CA ASP A 40 -7.89 11.66 16.51
C ASP A 40 -7.89 10.43 15.62
N ALA A 41 -6.72 9.99 15.16
CA ALA A 41 -6.58 8.77 14.37
C ALA A 41 -7.12 7.52 15.08
N LEU A 42 -6.87 7.39 16.38
CA LEU A 42 -7.40 6.28 17.18
C LEU A 42 -8.93 6.31 17.32
N ARG A 43 -9.51 7.50 17.42
CA ARG A 43 -10.97 7.67 17.50
C ARG A 43 -11.70 7.28 16.22
N VAL A 44 -11.04 7.35 15.05
CA VAL A 44 -11.65 6.93 13.79
C VAL A 44 -12.12 5.47 13.84
N ARG A 45 -11.47 4.62 14.63
CA ARG A 45 -11.84 3.21 14.80
C ARG A 45 -13.31 3.01 15.19
N GLU A 46 -13.87 3.92 15.96
CA GLU A 46 -15.27 3.86 16.45
C GLU A 46 -16.29 4.05 15.32
N PHE A 47 -15.84 4.61 14.19
CA PHE A 47 -16.69 4.96 13.03
C PHE A 47 -16.44 4.06 11.82
N ILE A 48 -15.48 3.13 11.90
CA ILE A 48 -15.18 2.24 10.77
C ILE A 48 -16.28 1.19 10.63
N GLN A 49 -16.83 1.11 9.42
CA GLN A 49 -17.70 0.05 8.96
C GLN A 49 -17.00 -0.70 7.83
N THR A 50 -16.99 -2.01 7.91
CA THR A 50 -16.37 -2.87 6.89
C THR A 50 -17.40 -3.30 5.86
N CYS A 51 -16.96 -3.45 4.60
CA CYS A 51 -17.74 -4.02 3.52
C CYS A 51 -16.84 -4.90 2.64
N GLU A 52 -17.45 -5.77 1.88
CA GLU A 52 -16.73 -6.62 0.91
C GLU A 52 -16.64 -5.94 -0.46
N TYR A 53 -15.62 -6.34 -1.23
CA TYR A 53 -15.55 -5.91 -2.62
C TYR A 53 -16.78 -6.38 -3.40
N GLY A 54 -17.30 -5.51 -4.26
CA GLY A 54 -18.47 -5.77 -5.09
C GLY A 54 -19.81 -5.55 -4.39
N GLU A 55 -19.83 -5.38 -3.07
CA GLU A 55 -21.03 -5.08 -2.30
C GLU A 55 -21.50 -3.63 -2.53
N GLU A 56 -22.80 -3.42 -2.64
CA GLU A 56 -23.40 -2.08 -2.64
C GLU A 56 -23.74 -1.66 -1.22
N VAL A 57 -23.10 -0.60 -0.78
CA VAL A 57 -23.21 -0.07 0.58
C VAL A 57 -24.00 1.24 0.56
N PRO A 58 -25.12 1.35 1.27
CA PRO A 58 -25.82 2.63 1.43
C PRO A 58 -24.96 3.58 2.28
N VAL A 59 -24.67 4.77 1.73
CA VAL A 59 -23.86 5.80 2.41
C VAL A 59 -24.76 6.80 3.13
N VAL A 60 -25.70 7.37 2.38
CA VAL A 60 -26.78 8.26 2.85
C VAL A 60 -28.01 8.03 1.98
N GLU A 61 -29.15 8.62 2.33
CA GLU A 61 -30.36 8.54 1.49
C GLU A 61 -30.06 9.01 0.06
N GLY A 62 -30.41 8.17 -0.90
CA GLY A 62 -30.16 8.43 -2.34
C GLY A 62 -28.71 8.21 -2.81
N VAL A 63 -27.79 7.76 -1.94
CA VAL A 63 -26.39 7.50 -2.36
C VAL A 63 -25.95 6.12 -1.90
N THR A 64 -25.48 5.31 -2.86
CA THR A 64 -24.81 4.04 -2.59
C THR A 64 -23.37 4.07 -3.08
N ALA A 65 -22.50 3.31 -2.42
CA ALA A 65 -21.11 3.12 -2.81
C ALA A 65 -20.85 1.64 -3.12
N ARG A 66 -20.02 1.38 -4.12
CA ARG A 66 -19.49 0.06 -4.43
C ARG A 66 -17.98 0.12 -4.57
N PHE A 67 -17.29 -0.77 -3.90
CA PHE A 67 -15.83 -0.88 -3.89
C PHE A 67 -15.40 -2.08 -4.73
N ILE A 68 -14.36 -1.91 -5.54
CA ILE A 68 -13.69 -2.99 -6.26
C ILE A 68 -12.19 -2.90 -6.02
N ASP A 69 -11.49 -4.01 -6.11
CA ASP A 69 -10.05 -4.04 -5.87
C ASP A 69 -9.30 -3.17 -6.89
N ALA A 70 -8.53 -2.21 -6.39
CA ALA A 70 -7.70 -1.35 -7.23
C ALA A 70 -6.32 -1.97 -7.54
N GLY A 71 -5.98 -3.13 -6.96
CA GLY A 71 -4.75 -3.87 -7.22
C GLY A 71 -3.46 -3.14 -6.86
N HIS A 72 -3.53 -2.09 -6.03
CA HIS A 72 -2.38 -1.25 -5.68
C HIS A 72 -1.73 -1.65 -4.36
N LEU A 73 -2.53 -1.76 -3.32
CA LEU A 73 -2.15 -2.21 -1.98
C LEU A 73 -3.23 -3.14 -1.41
N LEU A 74 -2.90 -3.91 -0.40
CA LEU A 74 -3.88 -4.73 0.32
C LEU A 74 -5.02 -3.85 0.86
N GLY A 75 -6.24 -4.08 0.34
CA GLY A 75 -7.43 -3.32 0.69
C GLY A 75 -7.60 -1.99 -0.06
N SER A 76 -6.76 -1.71 -1.08
CA SER A 76 -6.99 -0.57 -1.97
C SER A 76 -8.25 -0.76 -2.80
N ALA A 77 -8.98 0.31 -3.07
CA ALA A 77 -10.23 0.23 -3.80
C ALA A 77 -10.43 1.38 -4.78
N SER A 78 -10.97 1.04 -5.94
CA SER A 78 -11.70 1.99 -6.77
C SER A 78 -13.16 2.04 -6.28
N ILE A 79 -13.75 3.23 -6.28
CA ILE A 79 -15.06 3.48 -5.68
C ILE A 79 -16.01 4.00 -6.73
N LYS A 80 -17.18 3.37 -6.89
CA LYS A 80 -18.29 3.89 -7.67
C LYS A 80 -19.39 4.38 -6.74
N LEU A 81 -19.72 5.66 -6.83
CA LEU A 81 -20.89 6.23 -6.18
C LEU A 81 -22.05 6.23 -7.18
N THR A 82 -23.20 5.81 -6.73
CA THR A 82 -24.48 5.93 -7.45
C THR A 82 -25.36 6.89 -6.68
N CYS A 83 -25.73 8.00 -7.31
CA CYS A 83 -26.54 9.06 -6.72
C CYS A 83 -27.91 9.11 -7.39
N HIS A 84 -28.96 9.05 -6.60
CA HIS A 84 -30.37 9.19 -7.04
C HIS A 84 -30.95 10.49 -6.52
N GLU A 85 -31.47 11.31 -7.43
CA GLU A 85 -32.19 12.55 -7.10
C GLU A 85 -33.46 12.64 -7.95
N GLY A 86 -34.62 12.44 -7.33
CA GLY A 86 -35.88 12.31 -8.06
C GLY A 86 -35.85 11.14 -9.03
N ASP A 87 -36.08 11.43 -10.32
CA ASP A 87 -36.05 10.42 -11.40
C ASP A 87 -34.67 10.29 -12.07
N GLU A 88 -33.69 11.08 -11.63
CA GLU A 88 -32.34 11.06 -12.20
C GLU A 88 -31.41 10.17 -11.39
N THR A 89 -30.55 9.45 -12.13
CA THR A 89 -29.44 8.68 -11.56
C THR A 89 -28.15 9.11 -12.21
N ARG A 90 -27.12 9.37 -11.42
CA ARG A 90 -25.76 9.67 -11.88
C ARG A 90 -24.75 8.79 -11.17
N THR A 91 -23.73 8.40 -11.89
CA THR A 91 -22.65 7.56 -11.39
C THR A 91 -21.32 8.27 -11.50
N VAL A 92 -20.53 8.20 -10.43
CA VAL A 92 -19.18 8.77 -10.37
C VAL A 92 -18.21 7.67 -9.93
N VAL A 93 -17.12 7.49 -10.66
CA VAL A 93 -16.04 6.58 -10.30
C VAL A 93 -14.83 7.38 -9.84
N PHE A 94 -14.27 6.98 -8.70
CA PHE A 94 -12.98 7.43 -8.19
C PHE A 94 -12.02 6.25 -8.29
N SER A 95 -10.95 6.40 -9.07
CA SER A 95 -10.01 5.29 -9.28
C SER A 95 -9.24 4.92 -8.00
N GLY A 96 -8.98 5.90 -7.14
CA GLY A 96 -7.88 5.79 -6.17
C GLY A 96 -6.56 5.60 -6.90
N ASP A 97 -5.57 5.06 -6.22
CA ASP A 97 -4.31 4.63 -6.82
C ASP A 97 -4.52 3.23 -7.43
N ILE A 98 -4.25 3.10 -8.73
CA ILE A 98 -4.45 1.85 -9.48
C ILE A 98 -3.13 1.08 -9.51
N GLY A 99 -3.18 -0.21 -9.19
CA GLY A 99 -2.03 -1.10 -9.31
C GLY A 99 -1.72 -1.52 -10.73
N ASN A 100 -0.64 -2.24 -10.90
CA ASN A 100 -0.26 -2.84 -12.16
C ASN A 100 -0.75 -4.30 -12.22
N VAL A 101 -0.87 -4.85 -13.42
CA VAL A 101 -1.19 -6.28 -13.64
C VAL A 101 0.04 -7.16 -13.38
N ASP A 102 -0.20 -8.45 -13.11
CA ASP A 102 0.85 -9.46 -12.89
C ASP A 102 1.85 -9.09 -11.79
N GLN A 103 1.39 -8.37 -10.74
CA GLN A 103 2.21 -8.06 -9.58
C GLN A 103 2.16 -9.20 -8.55
N PRO A 104 3.30 -9.56 -7.94
CA PRO A 104 3.28 -10.56 -6.88
C PRO A 104 2.52 -10.04 -5.66
N ILE A 105 1.90 -10.96 -4.90
CA ILE A 105 1.22 -10.75 -3.63
C ILE A 105 -0.21 -10.21 -3.77
N ILE A 106 -0.46 -9.24 -4.64
CA ILE A 106 -1.71 -8.51 -4.73
C ILE A 106 -2.42 -8.90 -6.02
N ARG A 107 -3.74 -8.99 -5.98
CA ARG A 107 -4.57 -9.28 -7.15
C ARG A 107 -4.50 -8.16 -8.16
N ASP A 108 -4.73 -8.51 -9.41
CA ASP A 108 -4.86 -7.53 -10.48
C ASP A 108 -6.01 -6.55 -10.23
N PRO A 109 -5.86 -5.29 -10.69
CA PRO A 109 -6.89 -4.28 -10.56
C PRO A 109 -8.15 -4.67 -11.33
N GLN A 110 -9.30 -4.44 -10.71
CA GLN A 110 -10.62 -4.55 -11.32
C GLN A 110 -11.06 -3.18 -11.86
N PHE A 111 -11.97 -3.18 -12.82
CA PHE A 111 -12.48 -1.96 -13.43
C PHE A 111 -14.01 -1.96 -13.48
N PHE A 112 -14.62 -0.78 -13.40
CA PHE A 112 -16.03 -0.60 -13.66
C PHE A 112 -16.28 -0.46 -15.15
N ASP A 113 -17.34 -1.11 -15.65
CA ASP A 113 -17.67 -1.10 -17.09
C ASP A 113 -18.12 0.28 -17.58
N SER A 114 -18.76 1.06 -16.72
CA SER A 114 -19.30 2.37 -17.08
C SER A 114 -19.51 3.29 -15.89
N ALA A 115 -19.42 4.60 -16.15
CA ALA A 115 -19.81 5.67 -15.25
C ALA A 115 -20.15 6.94 -16.06
N ASP A 116 -20.95 7.86 -15.48
CA ASP A 116 -21.19 9.17 -16.08
C ASP A 116 -19.96 10.09 -15.92
N TYR A 117 -19.26 9.96 -14.81
CA TYR A 117 -18.06 10.73 -14.48
C TYR A 117 -16.96 9.82 -13.92
N VAL A 118 -15.72 10.10 -14.28
CA VAL A 118 -14.54 9.38 -13.79
C VAL A 118 -13.49 10.36 -13.31
N LEU A 119 -13.06 10.21 -12.06
CA LEU A 119 -11.88 10.87 -11.51
C LEU A 119 -10.79 9.81 -11.38
N THR A 120 -9.72 9.95 -12.16
CA THR A 120 -8.63 8.97 -12.20
C THR A 120 -7.30 9.60 -11.85
N GLU A 121 -6.44 8.82 -11.20
CA GLU A 121 -5.04 9.19 -11.05
C GLU A 121 -4.34 9.33 -12.41
N SER A 122 -3.19 9.99 -12.41
CA SER A 122 -2.36 10.15 -13.61
C SER A 122 -0.86 10.21 -13.27
N THR A 123 -0.45 9.53 -12.21
CA THR A 123 0.92 9.54 -11.68
C THR A 123 1.95 9.14 -12.76
N TYR A 124 1.62 8.15 -13.56
CA TYR A 124 2.41 7.69 -14.70
C TYR A 124 1.75 7.96 -16.07
N GLY A 125 0.88 8.96 -16.15
CA GLY A 125 0.13 9.30 -17.36
C GLY A 125 1.01 9.76 -18.54
N ASP A 126 2.26 10.12 -18.30
CA ASP A 126 3.23 10.62 -19.30
C ASP A 126 4.31 9.59 -19.68
N ARG A 127 4.31 8.39 -19.08
CA ARG A 127 5.36 7.38 -19.31
C ARG A 127 4.87 5.96 -19.03
N ASN A 128 5.55 4.99 -19.63
CA ASN A 128 5.35 3.57 -19.32
C ASN A 128 6.25 3.11 -18.17
N HIS A 129 5.79 2.13 -17.41
CA HIS A 129 6.64 1.38 -16.50
C HIS A 129 7.66 0.54 -17.30
N THR A 130 8.85 0.34 -16.70
CA THR A 130 9.78 -0.68 -17.20
C THR A 130 9.19 -2.07 -16.97
N GLU A 131 9.44 -2.99 -17.91
CA GLU A 131 8.93 -4.36 -17.82
C GLU A 131 9.42 -5.08 -16.56
N VAL A 132 8.50 -5.75 -15.89
CA VAL A 132 8.70 -6.40 -14.55
C VAL A 132 9.50 -7.72 -14.65
N TRP A 133 9.71 -8.27 -15.85
CA TRP A 133 10.17 -9.62 -16.12
C TRP A 133 11.49 -10.05 -15.49
N SER A 134 12.27 -9.15 -14.92
CA SER A 134 13.63 -9.46 -14.45
C SER A 134 13.96 -8.95 -13.05
N TYR A 135 13.00 -8.52 -12.24
CA TYR A 135 13.32 -7.95 -10.92
C TYR A 135 14.02 -8.94 -10.00
N THR A 136 13.56 -10.19 -9.93
CA THR A 136 14.20 -11.23 -9.12
C THR A 136 15.63 -11.49 -9.58
N GLY A 137 15.85 -11.62 -10.90
CA GLY A 137 17.18 -11.85 -11.47
C GLY A 137 18.14 -10.69 -11.24
N GLN A 138 17.72 -9.47 -11.55
CA GLN A 138 18.53 -8.26 -11.35
C GLN A 138 18.86 -8.04 -9.87
N LEU A 139 17.87 -8.24 -8.97
CA LEU A 139 18.09 -8.13 -7.54
C LEU A 139 19.07 -9.20 -7.05
N ALA A 140 18.97 -10.43 -7.54
CA ALA A 140 19.90 -11.50 -7.22
C ALA A 140 21.33 -11.19 -7.65
N GLU A 141 21.53 -10.65 -8.86
CA GLU A 141 22.85 -10.24 -9.36
C GLU A 141 23.47 -9.15 -8.48
N ILE A 142 22.69 -8.11 -8.12
CA ILE A 142 23.16 -7.03 -7.23
C ILE A 142 23.55 -7.58 -5.86
N ILE A 143 22.74 -8.47 -5.29
CA ILE A 143 23.01 -9.10 -4.00
C ILE A 143 24.28 -9.95 -4.09
N ASP A 144 24.38 -10.80 -5.10
CA ASP A 144 25.51 -11.73 -5.30
C ASP A 144 26.83 -10.97 -5.45
N GLU A 145 26.87 -9.96 -6.33
CA GLU A 145 28.06 -9.12 -6.54
C GLU A 145 28.46 -8.36 -5.27
N THR A 146 27.47 -7.79 -4.56
CA THR A 146 27.74 -6.95 -3.37
C THR A 146 28.24 -7.79 -2.20
N LEU A 147 27.58 -8.91 -1.91
CA LEU A 147 27.97 -9.80 -0.81
C LEU A 147 29.29 -10.51 -1.12
N GLY A 148 29.53 -10.90 -2.39
CA GLY A 148 30.79 -11.48 -2.83
C GLY A 148 32.00 -10.57 -2.59
N LYS A 149 31.79 -9.25 -2.55
CA LYS A 149 32.80 -8.24 -2.22
C LYS A 149 32.85 -7.91 -0.71
N GLY A 150 32.05 -8.58 0.14
CA GLY A 150 31.94 -8.33 1.56
C GLY A 150 31.15 -7.04 1.92
N GLY A 151 30.34 -6.54 0.99
CA GLY A 151 29.49 -5.36 1.19
C GLY A 151 28.11 -5.70 1.78
N ASN A 152 27.29 -4.67 1.95
CA ASN A 152 25.89 -4.77 2.37
C ASN A 152 24.98 -4.13 1.33
N VAL A 153 23.82 -4.73 1.06
CA VAL A 153 22.78 -4.16 0.22
C VAL A 153 21.78 -3.44 1.11
N VAL A 154 21.53 -2.16 0.85
CA VAL A 154 20.54 -1.34 1.55
C VAL A 154 19.48 -0.92 0.55
N ILE A 155 18.22 -1.31 0.82
CA ILE A 155 17.09 -1.05 -0.06
C ILE A 155 16.10 -0.14 0.65
N PRO A 156 16.03 1.17 0.31
CA PRO A 156 14.99 2.04 0.82
C PRO A 156 13.64 1.66 0.20
N SER A 157 12.63 1.48 1.04
CA SER A 157 11.28 1.11 0.60
C SER A 157 10.21 1.65 1.54
N PHE A 158 9.00 1.85 1.01
CA PHE A 158 7.84 2.17 1.85
C PHE A 158 7.49 1.00 2.76
N ALA A 159 7.01 1.30 3.96
CA ALA A 159 6.69 0.30 4.98
C ALA A 159 5.56 -0.66 4.58
N VAL A 160 4.64 -0.20 3.74
CA VAL A 160 3.49 -0.96 3.24
C VAL A 160 3.62 -1.14 1.72
N GLY A 161 3.35 -2.33 1.23
CA GLY A 161 3.41 -2.72 -0.18
C GLY A 161 4.83 -3.10 -0.60
N ARG A 162 5.68 -2.13 -0.92
CA ARG A 162 7.02 -2.37 -1.49
C ARG A 162 7.93 -3.22 -0.58
N THR A 163 7.87 -3.05 0.73
CA THR A 163 8.67 -3.89 1.64
C THR A 163 8.26 -5.36 1.57
N GLN A 164 6.97 -5.65 1.52
CA GLN A 164 6.46 -7.01 1.45
C GLN A 164 6.78 -7.66 0.10
N GLU A 165 6.67 -6.92 -0.98
CA GLU A 165 7.06 -7.36 -2.32
C GLU A 165 8.58 -7.68 -2.40
N LEU A 166 9.43 -6.85 -1.82
CA LEU A 166 10.87 -7.12 -1.73
C LEU A 166 11.18 -8.36 -0.91
N LEU A 167 10.48 -8.59 0.20
CA LEU A 167 10.63 -9.81 1.01
C LEU A 167 10.22 -11.04 0.21
N TYR A 168 9.17 -10.95 -0.60
CA TYR A 168 8.77 -12.02 -1.52
C TYR A 168 9.88 -12.35 -2.53
N PHE A 169 10.43 -11.36 -3.22
CA PHE A 169 11.53 -11.58 -4.17
C PHE A 169 12.80 -12.12 -3.50
N ILE A 170 13.17 -11.60 -2.32
CA ILE A 170 14.35 -12.10 -1.59
C ILE A 170 14.15 -13.55 -1.16
N ARG A 171 12.95 -13.94 -0.74
CA ARG A 171 12.63 -15.33 -0.45
C ARG A 171 12.79 -16.20 -1.70
N GLU A 172 12.22 -15.80 -2.82
CA GLU A 172 12.36 -16.51 -4.10
C GLU A 172 13.84 -16.68 -4.51
N ILE A 173 14.66 -15.64 -4.32
CA ILE A 173 16.09 -15.65 -4.55
C ILE A 173 16.79 -16.72 -3.68
N LYS A 174 16.42 -16.79 -2.40
CA LYS A 174 16.97 -17.78 -1.46
C LYS A 174 16.51 -19.20 -1.80
N ASP A 175 15.22 -19.41 -2.06
CA ASP A 175 14.65 -20.72 -2.37
C ASP A 175 15.22 -21.30 -3.68
N LYS A 176 15.46 -20.46 -4.67
CA LYS A 176 16.07 -20.83 -5.96
C LYS A 176 17.60 -20.82 -5.93
N ASN A 177 18.23 -20.47 -4.81
CA ASN A 177 19.68 -20.35 -4.66
C ASN A 177 20.35 -19.49 -5.75
N LEU A 178 19.76 -18.34 -6.06
CA LEU A 178 20.24 -17.44 -7.13
C LEU A 178 21.49 -16.65 -6.72
N VAL A 179 21.80 -16.55 -5.43
CA VAL A 179 23.04 -15.96 -4.90
C VAL A 179 24.04 -17.07 -4.65
N THR A 180 25.20 -16.98 -5.26
CA THR A 180 26.22 -18.05 -5.26
C THR A 180 27.51 -17.68 -4.52
N SER A 181 27.79 -16.39 -4.36
CA SER A 181 28.99 -15.88 -3.69
C SER A 181 29.06 -16.16 -2.20
N VAL A 182 27.88 -16.35 -1.56
CA VAL A 182 27.75 -16.69 -0.14
C VAL A 182 26.73 -17.81 0.02
N LYS A 183 26.95 -18.66 1.05
CA LYS A 183 26.07 -19.82 1.28
C LYS A 183 24.68 -19.41 1.76
N ASP A 184 24.61 -18.36 2.57
CA ASP A 184 23.38 -17.77 3.10
C ASP A 184 23.66 -16.35 3.53
N PHE A 185 22.63 -15.52 3.59
CA PHE A 185 22.74 -14.14 4.02
C PHE A 185 21.54 -13.70 4.88
N PRO A 186 21.77 -12.92 5.93
CA PRO A 186 20.68 -12.40 6.76
C PRO A 186 19.93 -11.26 6.04
N VAL A 187 18.64 -11.15 6.33
CA VAL A 187 17.77 -10.06 5.86
C VAL A 187 17.18 -9.35 7.06
N TYR A 188 17.29 -8.03 7.10
CA TYR A 188 16.83 -7.20 8.20
C TYR A 188 15.79 -6.20 7.70
N VAL A 189 14.66 -6.12 8.40
CA VAL A 189 13.65 -5.08 8.21
C VAL A 189 13.80 -4.08 9.35
N ASP A 190 14.44 -2.95 9.06
CA ASP A 190 14.71 -1.89 10.05
C ASP A 190 13.63 -0.80 10.00
N SER A 191 12.38 -1.22 10.25
CA SER A 191 11.21 -0.33 10.36
C SER A 191 10.16 -0.99 11.25
N PRO A 192 9.81 -0.38 12.41
CA PRO A 192 8.71 -0.86 13.24
C PRO A 192 7.37 -0.90 12.50
N LEU A 193 7.12 0.09 11.63
CA LEU A 193 5.90 0.16 10.84
C LEU A 193 5.85 -0.97 9.79
N ALA A 194 6.95 -1.21 9.07
CA ALA A 194 7.04 -2.29 8.11
C ALA A 194 6.85 -3.67 8.78
N LYS A 195 7.41 -3.87 9.97
CA LYS A 195 7.19 -5.11 10.75
C LYS A 195 5.72 -5.31 11.10
N LYS A 196 5.03 -4.26 11.58
CA LYS A 196 3.59 -4.33 11.88
C LYS A 196 2.76 -4.62 10.61
N ALA A 197 3.06 -3.95 9.50
CA ALA A 197 2.41 -4.21 8.22
C ALA A 197 2.63 -5.65 7.75
N THR A 198 3.87 -6.13 7.77
CA THR A 198 4.22 -7.51 7.36
C THR A 198 3.47 -8.55 8.19
N THR A 199 3.26 -8.32 9.49
CA THR A 199 2.46 -9.22 10.32
C THR A 199 1.02 -9.38 9.80
N ILE A 200 0.44 -8.32 9.22
CA ILE A 200 -0.89 -8.39 8.60
C ILE A 200 -0.83 -9.25 7.33
N PHE A 201 0.18 -9.05 6.49
CA PHE A 201 0.36 -9.84 5.26
C PHE A 201 0.63 -11.34 5.53
N CYS A 202 1.14 -11.68 6.71
CA CYS A 202 1.30 -13.08 7.14
C CYS A 202 0.02 -13.70 7.73
N GLY A 203 -1.07 -12.96 7.82
CA GLY A 203 -2.37 -13.44 8.29
C GLY A 203 -3.13 -14.25 7.24
N ASP A 204 -4.33 -14.72 7.61
CA ASP A 204 -5.24 -15.38 6.66
C ASP A 204 -5.93 -14.33 5.79
N LEU A 205 -5.36 -14.09 4.61
CA LEU A 205 -5.82 -13.10 3.64
C LEU A 205 -6.36 -13.76 2.36
N ARG A 206 -6.88 -14.99 2.48
CA ARG A 206 -7.56 -15.66 1.36
C ARG A 206 -8.67 -14.77 0.81
N GLY A 207 -8.66 -14.57 -0.51
CA GLY A 207 -9.59 -13.69 -1.19
C GLY A 207 -9.09 -12.26 -1.42
N TYR A 208 -7.98 -11.85 -0.76
CA TYR A 208 -7.38 -10.51 -0.90
C TYR A 208 -5.96 -10.55 -1.50
N LEU A 209 -5.31 -11.69 -1.46
CA LEU A 209 -4.00 -11.92 -2.06
C LEU A 209 -4.12 -12.79 -3.29
N ASP A 210 -3.10 -12.73 -4.15
CA ASP A 210 -2.94 -13.64 -5.26
C ASP A 210 -2.79 -15.10 -4.78
N ASP A 211 -3.37 -16.05 -5.53
CA ASP A 211 -3.36 -17.47 -5.17
C ASP A 211 -1.93 -18.04 -5.05
N ASP A 212 -0.98 -17.55 -5.85
CA ASP A 212 0.42 -17.93 -5.78
C ASP A 212 1.07 -17.50 -4.45
N CYS A 213 0.66 -16.36 -3.88
CA CYS A 213 1.15 -15.89 -2.59
C CYS A 213 0.62 -16.74 -1.42
N LEU A 214 -0.61 -17.25 -1.51
CA LEU A 214 -1.23 -18.08 -0.47
C LEU A 214 -0.50 -19.42 -0.29
N LEU A 215 0.07 -19.97 -1.35
CA LEU A 215 0.89 -21.19 -1.29
C LEU A 215 2.21 -20.96 -0.53
N TYR A 216 2.73 -19.74 -0.54
CA TYR A 216 4.00 -19.39 0.12
C TYR A 216 3.85 -18.96 1.58
N THR A 217 2.68 -18.49 2.02
CA THR A 217 2.45 -18.11 3.44
C THR A 217 2.19 -19.30 4.35
N SER A 218 1.86 -20.47 3.81
CA SER A 218 1.58 -21.69 4.58
C SER A 218 2.84 -22.40 5.13
N HIS A 219 4.05 -21.92 4.82
CA HIS A 219 5.33 -22.52 5.21
C HIS A 219 6.29 -21.55 5.92
N ALA A 220 5.79 -20.42 6.43
CA ALA A 220 6.57 -19.43 7.18
C ALA A 220 6.52 -19.66 8.69
#